data_60853742c99959263ef2656f3d0d2a73
#
_entry.id   60853742c99959263ef2656f3d0d2a73
#
_cell.length_a   1.000
_cell.length_b   1.000
_cell.length_c   1.000
_cell.angle_alpha   90.00
_cell.angle_beta   90.00
_cell.angle_gamma   90.00
#
_symmetry.space_group_name_H-M   'P 1'
#
loop_
_entity.id
_entity.type
_entity.pdbx_description
1 polymer ?
#
loop_
_entity_poly.entity_id
_entity_poly.type
_entity_poly.pdbx_seq_one_letter_code
_entity_poly.pdbx_strand_id
1 'polypeptide(L)'
;MSHTSAVLKFLMLSAFVRNIRLLGCSTMNNISGIHSVAYVTVPSNEVAKNISRGLVKNKLAACVNIIPQITSIYEWKDEINEDQELLLMIKTRTEIVDALTKFVKENHPYEVCEVISLPVNMRFTMETNST
;
A
#
# COMPACT_ATOMS: atom_id res chain seq x y z
N MET A 1 21.15 5.80 12.20
CA MET A 1 20.05 4.85 11.93
C MET A 1 19.35 5.28 10.67
N SER A 2 19.46 4.51 9.62
CA SER A 2 19.08 4.93 8.27
C SER A 2 17.58 4.74 8.03
N HIS A 3 16.84 5.83 7.99
CA HIS A 3 15.41 5.86 7.65
C HIS A 3 15.12 5.89 6.13
N THR A 4 15.96 5.29 5.32
CA THR A 4 15.91 5.36 3.85
C THR A 4 15.30 4.12 3.18
N SER A 5 14.66 3.25 3.96
CA SER A 5 14.38 1.88 3.58
C SER A 5 13.39 1.67 2.42
N ALA A 6 12.26 2.34 2.39
CA ALA A 6 11.17 1.96 1.47
C ALA A 6 11.36 2.44 0.01
N VAL A 7 11.96 3.59 -0.21
CA VAL A 7 12.06 4.21 -1.55
C VAL A 7 13.08 3.57 -2.43
N LEU A 8 14.17 3.16 -1.82
CA LEU A 8 15.22 2.50 -2.57
C LEU A 8 14.77 1.13 -3.05
N LYS A 9 13.89 0.46 -2.28
CA LYS A 9 13.21 -0.78 -2.70
C LYS A 9 12.46 -0.59 -4.02
N PHE A 10 11.79 0.54 -4.19
CA PHE A 10 10.99 0.83 -5.38
C PHE A 10 11.83 1.36 -6.55
N LEU A 11 12.85 2.18 -6.30
CA LEU A 11 13.76 2.68 -7.35
C LEU A 11 14.59 1.55 -7.99
N MET A 12 14.96 0.52 -7.22
CA MET A 12 15.61 -0.68 -7.76
C MET A 12 14.66 -1.47 -8.66
N LEU A 13 13.38 -1.57 -8.30
CA LEU A 13 12.36 -2.23 -9.13
C LEU A 13 12.13 -1.46 -10.45
N SER A 14 12.19 -0.11 -10.41
CA SER A 14 12.03 0.71 -11.63
C SER A 14 13.22 0.65 -12.57
N ALA A 15 14.43 0.40 -12.08
CA ALA A 15 15.62 0.22 -12.90
C ALA A 15 15.57 -1.10 -13.70
N PHE A 16 14.94 -2.15 -13.15
CA PHE A 16 14.79 -3.44 -13.83
C PHE A 16 13.75 -3.39 -14.97
N VAL A 17 12.76 -2.49 -14.90
CA VAL A 17 11.68 -2.35 -15.88
C VAL A 17 12.12 -1.60 -17.15
N ARG A 18 13.27 -0.92 -17.16
CA ARG A 18 13.73 -0.09 -18.29
C ARG A 18 14.09 -0.86 -19.56
N ASN A 19 14.23 -2.17 -19.49
CA ASN A 19 14.66 -2.99 -20.65
C ASN A 19 13.56 -3.85 -21.29
N ILE A 20 12.31 -3.74 -20.86
CA ILE A 20 11.21 -4.44 -21.52
C ILE A 20 10.62 -3.52 -22.58
N ARG A 21 11.05 -3.71 -23.84
CA ARG A 21 10.35 -3.15 -25.00
C ARG A 21 8.97 -3.78 -25.07
N LEU A 22 7.95 -2.98 -24.79
CA LEU A 22 6.55 -3.33 -25.00
C LEU A 22 6.27 -3.46 -26.50
N LEU A 23 6.24 -4.70 -26.97
CA LEU A 23 5.60 -5.07 -28.22
C LEU A 23 4.15 -5.52 -27.88
N GLY A 24 3.18 -4.76 -28.35
CA GLY A 24 1.78 -5.16 -28.33
C GLY A 24 0.90 -4.27 -27.45
N CYS A 25 0.33 -3.25 -28.04
CA CYS A 25 -0.84 -2.54 -27.53
C CYS A 25 -2.05 -3.49 -27.58
N SER A 26 -2.24 -4.29 -26.53
CA SER A 26 -3.56 -4.84 -26.24
C SER A 26 -4.30 -3.79 -25.44
N THR A 27 -5.42 -3.30 -25.96
CA THR A 27 -6.40 -2.52 -25.23
C THR A 27 -6.86 -3.34 -24.02
N MET A 28 -6.14 -3.21 -22.91
CA MET A 28 -6.66 -3.66 -21.62
C MET A 28 -7.84 -2.77 -21.32
N ASN A 29 -9.05 -3.30 -21.48
CA ASN A 29 -10.22 -2.72 -20.87
C ASN A 29 -9.90 -2.45 -19.42
N ASN A 30 -9.84 -1.20 -19.06
CA ASN A 30 -9.56 -0.73 -17.71
C ASN A 30 -10.74 -1.17 -16.82
N ILE A 31 -10.68 -2.42 -16.33
CA ILE A 31 -11.56 -2.89 -15.26
C ILE A 31 -10.97 -2.31 -13.98
N SER A 32 -11.00 -0.99 -13.86
CA SER A 32 -10.75 -0.35 -12.58
C SER A 32 -11.91 -0.73 -11.68
N GLY A 33 -11.68 -1.66 -10.75
CA GLY A 33 -12.65 -1.97 -9.72
C GLY A 33 -13.03 -0.68 -8.98
N ILE A 34 -14.27 -0.60 -8.52
CA ILE A 34 -14.78 0.53 -7.72
C ILE A 34 -14.01 0.59 -6.37
N HIS A 35 -13.45 -0.53 -5.94
CA HIS A 35 -12.74 -0.69 -4.68
C HIS A 35 -11.28 -1.12 -4.91
N SER A 36 -10.43 -0.69 -4.00
CA SER A 36 -9.01 -1.06 -3.97
C SER A 36 -8.58 -1.46 -2.57
N VAL A 37 -7.55 -2.29 -2.53
CA VAL A 37 -6.76 -2.52 -1.34
C VAL A 37 -5.41 -1.82 -1.52
N ALA A 38 -5.02 -1.00 -0.55
CA ALA A 38 -3.69 -0.41 -0.51
C ALA A 38 -2.86 -1.04 0.61
N TYR A 39 -1.57 -1.18 0.36
CA TYR A 39 -0.58 -1.72 1.29
C TYR A 39 0.45 -0.65 1.62
N VAL A 40 0.76 -0.52 2.92
CA VAL A 40 1.78 0.39 3.45
C VAL A 40 2.53 -0.32 4.56
N THR A 41 3.85 -0.33 4.51
CA THR A 41 4.67 -0.80 5.64
C THR A 41 4.99 0.34 6.59
N VAL A 42 4.98 0.09 7.88
CA VAL A 42 5.25 1.08 8.93
C VAL A 42 6.17 0.49 10.01
N PRO A 43 7.02 1.33 10.67
CA PRO A 43 8.05 0.83 11.56
C PRO A 43 7.55 0.42 12.95
N SER A 44 6.38 0.87 13.37
CA SER A 44 5.89 0.63 14.73
C SER A 44 4.38 0.56 14.83
N ASN A 45 3.91 -0.09 15.91
CA ASN A 45 2.48 -0.19 16.20
C ASN A 45 1.83 1.18 16.49
N GLU A 46 2.57 2.12 17.05
CA GLU A 46 2.11 3.49 17.29
C GLU A 46 1.82 4.20 15.96
N VAL A 47 2.78 4.19 15.04
CA VAL A 47 2.63 4.76 13.69
C VAL A 47 1.48 4.08 12.94
N ALA A 48 1.40 2.75 13.01
CA ALA A 48 0.33 1.97 12.40
C ALA A 48 -1.06 2.43 12.87
N LYS A 49 -1.25 2.57 14.18
CA LYS A 49 -2.53 3.01 14.78
C LYS A 49 -2.86 4.46 14.43
N ASN A 50 -1.86 5.36 14.45
CA ASN A 50 -2.07 6.77 14.16
C ASN A 50 -2.51 6.97 12.70
N ILE A 51 -1.79 6.39 11.76
CA ILE A 51 -2.15 6.46 10.33
C ILE A 51 -3.52 5.81 10.09
N SER A 52 -3.76 4.61 10.64
CA SER A 52 -5.02 3.88 10.44
C SER A 52 -6.24 4.66 10.95
N ARG A 53 -6.14 5.22 12.16
CA ARG A 53 -7.22 6.05 12.73
C ARG A 53 -7.46 7.31 11.92
N GLY A 54 -6.39 7.97 11.47
CA GLY A 54 -6.47 9.15 10.62
C GLY A 54 -7.16 8.86 9.28
N LEU A 55 -6.80 7.77 8.62
CA LEU A 55 -7.41 7.35 7.36
C LEU A 55 -8.92 7.11 7.51
N VAL A 56 -9.33 6.38 8.55
CA VAL A 56 -10.76 6.09 8.79
C VAL A 56 -11.53 7.36 9.20
N LYS A 57 -10.96 8.16 10.08
CA LYS A 57 -11.59 9.42 10.55
C LYS A 57 -11.82 10.40 9.39
N ASN A 58 -10.87 10.51 8.48
CA ASN A 58 -10.96 11.40 7.31
C ASN A 58 -11.72 10.78 6.13
N LYS A 59 -12.35 9.61 6.31
CA LYS A 59 -13.10 8.92 5.25
C LYS A 59 -12.24 8.52 4.03
N LEU A 60 -10.94 8.35 4.23
CA LEU A 60 -10.00 7.89 3.21
C LEU A 60 -9.91 6.36 3.15
N ALA A 61 -10.37 5.68 4.18
CA ALA A 61 -10.45 4.22 4.22
C ALA A 61 -11.73 3.78 4.92
N ALA A 62 -12.32 2.70 4.43
CA ALA A 62 -13.45 2.04 5.10
C ALA A 62 -12.97 1.20 6.30
N CYS A 63 -11.81 0.58 6.15
CA CYS A 63 -11.22 -0.29 7.15
C CYS A 63 -9.71 -0.37 6.92
N VAL A 64 -8.95 -0.48 8.01
CA VAL A 64 -7.52 -0.78 7.98
C VAL A 64 -7.26 -1.99 8.88
N ASN A 65 -6.68 -3.03 8.31
CA ASN A 65 -6.16 -4.15 9.08
C ASN A 65 -4.67 -3.95 9.31
N ILE A 66 -4.24 -4.02 10.55
CA ILE A 66 -2.82 -3.93 10.93
C ILE A 66 -2.29 -5.35 11.09
N ILE A 67 -1.36 -5.73 10.23
CA ILE A 67 -0.71 -7.03 10.25
C ILE A 67 0.66 -6.86 10.89
N PRO A 68 0.87 -7.40 12.10
CA PRO A 68 2.14 -7.24 12.82
C PRO A 68 3.21 -8.21 12.31
N GLN A 69 4.47 -7.93 12.69
CA GLN A 69 5.58 -8.86 12.58
C GLN A 69 5.87 -9.33 11.15
N ILE A 70 5.89 -8.41 10.19
CA ILE A 70 6.47 -8.70 8.89
C ILE A 70 7.96 -8.41 8.91
N THR A 71 8.72 -9.16 8.12
CA THR A 71 10.13 -8.89 7.86
C THR A 71 10.27 -8.41 6.43
N SER A 72 10.79 -7.20 6.25
CA SER A 72 11.11 -6.64 4.94
C SER A 72 12.56 -6.91 4.61
N ILE A 73 12.81 -7.61 3.51
CA ILE A 73 14.16 -7.95 3.02
C ILE A 73 14.43 -7.17 1.75
N TYR A 74 15.53 -6.43 1.71
CA TYR A 74 15.87 -5.58 0.55
C TYR A 74 17.37 -5.32 0.49
N GLU A 75 17.84 -4.96 -0.69
CA GLU A 75 19.22 -4.56 -0.91
C GLU A 75 19.40 -3.05 -0.72
N TRP A 76 20.41 -2.67 0.04
CA TRP A 76 20.82 -1.29 0.24
C TRP A 76 22.33 -1.18 0.29
N LYS A 77 22.93 -0.36 -0.56
CA LYS A 77 24.38 -0.18 -0.69
C LYS A 77 25.14 -1.52 -0.85
N ASP A 78 24.65 -2.34 -1.75
CA ASP A 78 25.20 -3.67 -2.06
C ASP A 78 25.15 -4.66 -0.88
N GLU A 79 24.35 -4.38 0.15
CA GLU A 79 24.14 -5.25 1.31
C GLU A 79 22.66 -5.62 1.45
N ILE A 80 22.41 -6.86 1.86
CA ILE A 80 21.04 -7.31 2.19
C ILE A 80 20.71 -6.85 3.59
N ASN A 81 19.60 -6.15 3.69
CA ASN A 81 19.05 -5.62 4.94
C ASN A 81 17.73 -6.32 5.30
N GLU A 82 17.47 -6.43 6.58
CA GLU A 82 16.23 -6.99 7.12
C GLU A 82 15.66 -6.03 8.18
N ASP A 83 14.42 -5.57 7.97
CA ASP A 83 13.72 -4.70 8.92
C ASP A 83 12.45 -5.37 9.43
N GLN A 84 12.20 -5.26 10.73
CA GLN A 84 10.92 -5.66 11.33
C GLN A 84 9.93 -4.51 11.19
N GLU A 85 8.80 -4.77 10.54
CA GLU A 85 7.78 -3.78 10.23
C GLU A 85 6.36 -4.35 10.49
N LEU A 86 5.36 -3.49 10.35
CA LEU A 86 3.95 -3.87 10.28
C LEU A 86 3.41 -3.51 8.90
N LEU A 87 2.46 -4.29 8.41
CA LEU A 87 1.77 -4.04 7.14
C LEU A 87 0.36 -3.52 7.41
N LEU A 88 0.04 -2.36 6.86
CA LEU A 88 -1.33 -1.86 6.79
C LEU A 88 -1.99 -2.39 5.52
N MET A 89 -3.09 -3.12 5.66
CA MET A 89 -3.97 -3.49 4.56
C MET A 89 -5.20 -2.58 4.62
N ILE A 90 -5.28 -1.65 3.68
CA ILE A 90 -6.22 -0.54 3.69
C ILE A 90 -7.29 -0.78 2.63
N LYS A 91 -8.55 -0.90 3.06
CA LYS A 91 -9.69 -1.09 2.15
C LYS A 91 -10.33 0.27 1.86
N THR A 92 -10.36 0.65 0.58
CA THR A 92 -10.84 1.96 0.15
C THR A 92 -11.54 1.90 -1.20
N ARG A 93 -12.10 3.03 -1.64
CA ARG A 93 -12.57 3.21 -3.00
C ARG A 93 -11.39 3.58 -3.91
N THR A 94 -11.38 3.07 -5.13
CA THR A 94 -10.31 3.31 -6.10
C THR A 94 -10.07 4.80 -6.35
N GLU A 95 -11.14 5.60 -6.46
CA GLU A 95 -11.07 7.04 -6.67
C GLU A 95 -10.42 7.84 -5.52
N ILE A 96 -10.29 7.24 -4.33
CA ILE A 96 -9.73 7.89 -3.13
C ILE A 96 -8.23 7.57 -2.95
N VAL A 97 -7.67 6.66 -3.72
CA VAL A 97 -6.28 6.18 -3.54
C VAL A 97 -5.26 7.33 -3.58
N ASP A 98 -5.43 8.32 -4.44
CA ASP A 98 -4.50 9.45 -4.50
C ASP A 98 -4.54 10.31 -3.24
N ALA A 99 -5.75 10.60 -2.72
CA ALA A 99 -5.91 11.35 -1.47
C ALA A 99 -5.40 10.56 -0.26
N LEU A 100 -5.64 9.24 -0.23
CA LEU A 100 -5.09 8.33 0.76
C LEU A 100 -3.56 8.35 0.72
N THR A 101 -2.97 8.25 -0.45
CA THR A 101 -1.51 8.26 -0.64
C THR A 101 -0.89 9.55 -0.13
N LYS A 102 -1.52 10.70 -0.42
CA LYS A 102 -1.08 11.99 0.10
C LYS A 102 -1.11 12.01 1.63
N PHE A 103 -2.22 11.58 2.24
CA PHE A 103 -2.36 11.51 3.69
C PHE A 103 -1.30 10.62 4.34
N VAL A 104 -1.03 9.44 3.77
CA VAL A 104 -0.01 8.52 4.27
C VAL A 104 1.36 9.19 4.23
N LYS A 105 1.73 9.83 3.11
CA LYS A 105 3.01 10.53 2.97
C LYS A 105 3.20 11.64 3.99
N GLU A 106 2.16 12.39 4.32
CA GLU A 106 2.20 13.49 5.28
C GLU A 106 2.31 13.01 6.73
N ASN A 107 1.92 11.77 7.03
CA ASN A 107 1.87 11.21 8.38
C ASN A 107 2.86 10.07 8.62
N HIS A 108 3.61 9.66 7.59
CA HIS A 108 4.60 8.60 7.70
C HIS A 108 5.93 9.14 8.21
N PRO A 109 6.64 8.44 9.12
CA PRO A 109 7.92 8.91 9.66
C PRO A 109 9.08 8.85 8.66
N TYR A 110 8.94 8.06 7.59
CA TYR A 110 9.94 8.00 6.53
C TYR A 110 9.68 9.10 5.51
N GLU A 111 10.72 9.80 5.10
CA GLU A 111 10.67 10.83 4.06
C GLU A 111 10.05 10.29 2.77
N VAL A 112 10.27 9.03 2.50
CA VAL A 112 9.70 8.36 1.35
C VAL A 112 9.09 7.04 1.79
N CYS A 113 7.77 6.99 1.83
CA CYS A 113 7.01 5.79 2.07
C CYS A 113 6.39 5.27 0.76
N GLU A 114 6.20 3.97 0.71
CA GLU A 114 5.57 3.28 -0.41
C GLU A 114 4.09 3.07 -0.12
N VAL A 115 3.24 3.35 -1.12
CA VAL A 115 1.82 2.97 -1.13
C VAL A 115 1.56 2.16 -2.39
N ILE A 116 1.31 0.87 -2.23
CA ILE A 116 0.94 -0.01 -3.33
C ILE A 116 -0.55 -0.23 -3.29
N SER A 117 -1.26 -0.05 -4.41
CA SER A 117 -2.70 -0.31 -4.47
C SER A 117 -3.05 -1.28 -5.60
N LEU A 118 -4.07 -2.11 -5.33
CA LEU A 118 -4.61 -3.09 -6.27
C LEU A 118 -6.13 -2.93 -6.33
N PRO A 119 -6.73 -2.90 -7.54
CA PRO A 119 -8.17 -2.97 -7.68
C PRO A 119 -8.66 -4.35 -7.23
N VAL A 120 -9.78 -4.38 -6.51
CA VAL A 120 -10.39 -5.61 -6.01
C VAL A 120 -11.86 -5.68 -6.32
N ASN A 121 -12.38 -6.89 -6.50
CA ASN A 121 -13.81 -7.14 -6.59
C ASN A 121 -14.35 -7.46 -5.20
N MET A 122 -15.23 -6.61 -4.69
CA MET A 122 -15.95 -6.87 -3.44
C MET A 122 -17.23 -7.65 -3.73
N ARG A 123 -17.44 -8.70 -2.97
CA ARG A 123 -18.71 -9.45 -2.97
C ARG A 123 -19.28 -9.40 -1.55
N PHE A 124 -20.55 -9.00 -1.45
CA PHE A 124 -21.31 -9.08 -0.22
C PHE A 124 -22.28 -10.24 -0.37
N THR A 125 -22.26 -11.19 0.56
CA THR A 125 -23.37 -12.11 0.73
C THR A 125 -24.40 -11.43 1.64
N MET A 126 -25.47 -10.92 1.04
CA MET A 126 -26.65 -10.55 1.82
C MET A 126 -27.36 -11.83 2.16
N GLU A 127 -27.34 -12.26 3.42
CA GLU A 127 -28.32 -13.23 3.89
C GLU A 127 -29.67 -12.53 3.85
N THR A 128 -30.47 -12.87 2.85
CA THR A 128 -31.91 -12.55 2.89
C THR A 128 -32.51 -13.45 3.94
N ASN A 129 -32.69 -12.95 5.16
CA ASN A 129 -33.58 -13.58 6.14
C ASN A 129 -34.99 -13.47 5.55
N SER A 130 -35.39 -14.48 4.78
CA SER A 130 -36.76 -14.69 4.44
C SER A 130 -37.44 -15.28 5.68
N THR A 131 -38.15 -14.43 6.42
CA THR A 131 -39.19 -14.80 7.34
C THR A 131 -40.37 -15.39 6.58
#